data_f530b085a60b408dc86dae256cc4585b
#
_entry.id   f530b085a60b408dc86dae256cc4585b
#
_cell.length_a   1.000
_cell.length_b   1.000
_cell.length_c   1.000
_cell.angle_alpha   90.00
_cell.angle_beta   90.00
_cell.angle_gamma   90.00
#
_symmetry.space_group_name_H-M   'P 1'
#
loop_
_entity.id
_entity.type
_entity.pdbx_description
1 polymer ?
#
loop_
_entity_poly.entity_id
_entity_poly.type
_entity_poly.pdbx_seq_one_letter_code
_entity_poly.pdbx_strand_id
1 'polypeptide(L)'
;MAFMTTLLFLAGPPEQLSELGLEMLLIFCGITLLFMLPSMIAIRAKPGIEPIERNLGDETRVAVGNRTFLRWTVVVGLLSFTFIAISQSLVGFLRQVMLLDSIEELMPAALAMLVSTMVFFYIWLSGVKKLGKRKSLIVGIVLLLLFLPLTPVLEGLGSLIGHTLVATLFFIPIGAGMSIYYLMSYVVPADIAQIDEIVTGESRAGIYAGFIGVPLNIFQAISSALLGLLMEVSVVVSGSELLGFMWWGPVYAPFLLAAALVLRNTNIDPDFEVLGQKYGGDRHD
;
A
#
# COMPACT_ATOMS: atom_id res chain seq x y z
N MET A 1 10.33 3.98 2.90
CA MET A 1 11.56 3.26 2.55
C MET A 1 11.81 3.22 1.04
N ALA A 2 10.91 2.70 0.20
CA ALA A 2 11.10 2.62 -1.26
C ALA A 2 11.51 3.94 -1.94
N PHE A 3 10.93 5.07 -1.56
CA PHE A 3 11.26 6.38 -2.13
C PHE A 3 12.72 6.83 -1.84
N MET A 4 13.24 6.50 -0.68
CA MET A 4 14.62 6.84 -0.32
C MET A 4 15.66 5.90 -0.93
N THR A 5 15.34 4.61 -1.02
CA THR A 5 16.17 3.67 -1.80
C THR A 5 16.21 4.09 -3.27
N THR A 6 15.10 4.59 -3.80
CA THR A 6 14.99 5.14 -5.15
C THR A 6 15.86 6.38 -5.34
N LEU A 7 15.87 7.32 -4.39
CA LEU A 7 16.75 8.50 -4.43
C LEU A 7 18.23 8.12 -4.33
N LEU A 8 18.57 7.11 -3.53
CA LEU A 8 19.94 6.58 -3.42
C LEU A 8 20.41 5.94 -4.74
N PHE A 9 19.56 5.18 -5.42
CA PHE A 9 19.88 4.62 -6.74
C PHE A 9 20.03 5.69 -7.83
N LEU A 10 19.41 6.85 -7.66
CA LEU A 10 19.53 7.98 -8.59
C LEU A 10 20.84 8.76 -8.41
N ALA A 11 21.52 8.64 -7.27
CA ALA A 11 22.59 9.58 -6.89
C ALA A 11 23.99 9.25 -7.41
N GLY A 12 24.25 8.07 -8.03
CA GLY A 12 25.61 7.83 -8.55
C GLY A 12 25.97 6.40 -8.94
N PRO A 13 27.21 6.18 -9.44
CA PRO A 13 27.70 4.86 -9.81
C PRO A 13 27.91 3.94 -8.58
N PRO A 14 27.85 2.60 -8.77
CA PRO A 14 27.79 1.62 -7.67
C PRO A 14 28.93 1.68 -6.65
N GLU A 15 30.09 2.19 -7.01
CA GLU A 15 31.25 2.30 -6.12
C GLU A 15 31.13 3.45 -5.10
N GLN A 16 30.42 4.54 -5.45
CA GLN A 16 30.13 5.63 -4.52
C GLN A 16 28.90 5.34 -3.65
N LEU A 17 28.06 4.41 -4.06
CA LEU A 17 26.85 4.01 -3.35
C LEU A 17 27.13 3.29 -2.01
N SER A 18 28.31 2.67 -1.83
CA SER A 18 28.62 1.95 -0.59
C SER A 18 28.89 2.90 0.60
N GLU A 19 29.57 4.00 0.39
CA GLU A 19 29.86 4.99 1.45
C GLU A 19 28.68 5.98 1.63
N LEU A 20 28.18 6.57 0.53
CA LEU A 20 26.98 7.42 0.58
C LEU A 20 25.74 6.67 1.08
N GLY A 21 25.60 5.39 0.74
CA GLY A 21 24.51 4.54 1.17
C GLY A 21 24.47 4.34 2.68
N LEU A 22 25.62 4.16 3.31
CA LEU A 22 25.72 4.00 4.75
C LEU A 22 25.41 5.32 5.49
N GLU A 23 25.96 6.43 5.03
CA GLU A 23 25.71 7.75 5.61
C GLU A 23 24.22 8.12 5.52
N MET A 24 23.59 7.95 4.36
CA MET A 24 22.16 8.21 4.20
C MET A 24 21.29 7.25 5.00
N LEU A 25 21.66 5.98 5.14
CA LEU A 25 20.97 5.03 6.01
C LEU A 25 21.03 5.51 7.48
N LEU A 26 22.20 5.94 7.95
CA LEU A 26 22.38 6.45 9.31
C LEU A 26 21.59 7.74 9.54
N ILE A 27 21.59 8.67 8.58
CA ILE A 27 20.78 9.89 8.64
C ILE A 27 19.29 9.54 8.71
N PHE A 28 18.83 8.60 7.88
CA PHE A 28 17.44 8.17 7.88
C PHE A 28 17.04 7.47 9.19
N CYS A 29 17.89 6.60 9.72
CA CYS A 29 17.68 5.98 11.03
C CYS A 29 17.64 7.06 12.12
N GLY A 30 18.54 8.04 12.08
CA GLY A 30 18.55 9.17 13.02
C GLY A 30 17.27 10.00 12.96
N ILE A 31 16.82 10.37 11.76
CA ILE A 31 15.57 11.10 11.54
C ILE A 31 14.37 10.27 12.04
N THR A 32 14.31 8.98 11.71
CA THR A 32 13.22 8.09 12.15
C THR A 32 13.17 7.99 13.67
N LEU A 33 14.32 7.81 14.34
CA LEU A 33 14.41 7.80 15.79
C LEU A 33 13.98 9.14 16.38
N LEU A 34 14.42 10.25 15.80
CA LEU A 34 14.04 11.60 16.25
C LEU A 34 12.53 11.81 16.20
N PHE A 35 11.85 11.36 15.15
CA PHE A 35 10.39 11.43 15.04
C PHE A 35 9.66 10.43 15.94
N MET A 36 10.29 9.29 16.30
CA MET A 36 9.71 8.34 17.24
C MET A 36 9.82 8.76 18.70
N LEU A 37 10.88 9.49 19.08
CA LEU A 37 11.12 9.94 20.46
C LEU A 37 9.93 10.70 21.08
N PRO A 38 9.30 11.70 20.43
CA PRO A 38 8.15 12.40 20.99
C PRO A 38 6.98 11.47 21.27
N SER A 39 6.74 10.49 20.38
CA SER A 39 5.68 9.50 20.55
C SER A 39 5.96 8.59 21.75
N MET A 40 7.19 8.13 21.92
CA MET A 40 7.60 7.30 23.06
C MET A 40 7.49 8.03 24.38
N ILE A 41 7.82 9.34 24.41
CA ILE A 41 7.73 10.19 25.63
C ILE A 41 6.26 10.53 25.93
N ALA A 42 5.43 10.76 24.91
CA ALA A 42 4.03 11.12 25.04
C ALA A 42 3.12 9.95 25.44
N ILE A 43 3.50 8.71 25.11
CA ILE A 43 2.77 7.50 25.50
C ILE A 43 3.04 7.23 26.99
N ARG A 44 2.22 7.86 27.86
CA ARG A 44 2.16 7.49 29.27
C ARG A 44 1.08 6.43 29.42
N ALA A 45 1.45 5.25 29.94
CA ALA A 45 0.47 4.27 30.39
C ALA A 45 -0.46 4.95 31.40
N LYS A 46 -1.77 4.90 31.19
CA LYS A 46 -2.74 5.40 32.19
C LYS A 46 -2.54 4.55 33.44
N PRO A 47 -2.21 5.15 34.61
CA PRO A 47 -2.10 4.40 35.83
C PRO A 47 -3.49 3.83 36.16
N GLY A 48 -3.59 2.53 36.40
CA GLY A 48 -4.82 1.85 36.80
C GLY A 48 -5.42 0.89 35.75
N ILE A 49 -4.81 0.75 34.57
CA ILE A 49 -5.17 -0.35 33.67
C ILE A 49 -4.28 -1.52 34.06
N GLU A 50 -4.84 -2.48 34.79
CA GLU A 50 -4.15 -3.75 35.04
C GLU A 50 -3.89 -4.43 33.69
N PRO A 51 -2.64 -4.90 33.44
CA PRO A 51 -2.36 -5.65 32.23
C PRO A 51 -3.19 -6.94 32.29
N ILE A 52 -4.17 -7.06 31.42
CA ILE A 52 -4.92 -8.29 31.27
C ILE A 52 -3.92 -9.30 30.68
N GLU A 53 -3.54 -10.31 31.46
CA GLU A 53 -2.73 -11.43 30.97
C GLU A 53 -3.57 -12.21 29.94
N ARG A 54 -3.46 -11.83 28.68
CA ARG A 54 -4.14 -12.49 27.57
C ARG A 54 -3.18 -13.44 26.89
N ASN A 55 -3.64 -14.67 26.63
CA ASN A 55 -2.90 -15.61 25.82
C ASN A 55 -2.95 -15.16 24.35
N LEU A 56 -1.82 -14.66 23.82
CA LEU A 56 -1.70 -14.20 22.43
C LEU A 56 -2.16 -15.25 21.41
N GLY A 57 -2.00 -16.56 21.73
CA GLY A 57 -2.45 -17.63 20.87
C GLY A 57 -3.98 -17.68 20.72
N ASP A 58 -4.70 -17.55 21.82
CA ASP A 58 -6.18 -17.58 21.84
C ASP A 58 -6.75 -16.32 21.15
N GLU A 59 -6.17 -15.16 21.44
CA GLU A 59 -6.55 -13.90 20.82
C GLU A 59 -6.31 -13.90 19.29
N THR A 60 -5.17 -14.44 18.85
CA THR A 60 -4.89 -14.61 17.41
C THR A 60 -5.88 -15.57 16.76
N ARG A 61 -6.29 -16.63 17.44
CA ARG A 61 -7.28 -17.59 16.96
C ARG A 61 -8.64 -16.93 16.75
N VAL A 62 -9.04 -16.02 17.64
CA VAL A 62 -10.28 -15.23 17.49
C VAL A 62 -10.19 -14.32 16.26
N ALA A 63 -9.09 -13.58 16.08
CA ALA A 63 -8.91 -12.71 14.92
C ALA A 63 -8.93 -13.51 13.60
N VAL A 64 -8.24 -14.65 13.54
CA VAL A 64 -8.25 -15.56 12.38
C VAL A 64 -9.64 -16.22 12.19
N GLY A 65 -10.44 -16.40 13.24
CA GLY A 65 -11.82 -16.86 13.15
C GLY A 65 -12.79 -15.84 12.53
N ASN A 66 -12.44 -14.56 12.53
CA ASN A 66 -13.27 -13.50 11.98
C ASN A 66 -13.21 -13.48 10.44
N ARG A 67 -14.28 -13.97 9.79
CA ARG A 67 -14.36 -14.08 8.32
C ARG A 67 -14.25 -12.74 7.60
N THR A 68 -14.74 -11.64 8.20
CA THR A 68 -14.63 -10.31 7.62
C THR A 68 -13.18 -9.84 7.64
N PHE A 69 -12.49 -10.07 8.74
CA PHE A 69 -11.07 -9.76 8.87
C PHE A 69 -10.21 -10.57 7.90
N LEU A 70 -10.45 -11.89 7.77
CA LEU A 70 -9.71 -12.72 6.80
C LEU A 70 -9.92 -12.25 5.37
N ARG A 71 -11.16 -11.95 4.97
CA ARG A 71 -11.45 -11.42 3.62
C ARG A 71 -10.76 -10.08 3.40
N TRP A 72 -10.80 -9.21 4.41
CA TRP A 72 -10.08 -7.94 4.34
C TRP A 72 -8.57 -8.14 4.21
N THR A 73 -8.00 -9.06 4.97
CA THR A 73 -6.57 -9.40 4.90
C THR A 73 -6.17 -9.86 3.49
N VAL A 74 -7.01 -10.64 2.83
CA VAL A 74 -6.78 -11.04 1.42
C VAL A 74 -6.87 -9.82 0.49
N VAL A 75 -7.86 -8.96 0.65
CA VAL A 75 -8.02 -7.74 -0.17
C VAL A 75 -6.80 -6.84 -0.03
N VAL A 76 -6.42 -6.49 1.20
CA VAL A 76 -5.30 -5.59 1.44
C VAL A 76 -3.96 -6.25 1.08
N GLY A 77 -3.86 -7.57 1.23
CA GLY A 77 -2.72 -8.37 0.77
C GLY A 77 -2.53 -8.29 -0.74
N LEU A 78 -3.58 -8.51 -1.54
CA LEU A 78 -3.54 -8.39 -3.00
C LEU A 78 -3.26 -6.95 -3.47
N LEU A 79 -3.76 -5.95 -2.75
CA LEU A 79 -3.45 -4.55 -3.02
C LEU A 79 -1.97 -4.28 -2.72
N SER A 80 -1.47 -4.67 -1.55
CA SER A 80 -0.07 -4.47 -1.18
C SER A 80 0.89 -5.22 -2.10
N PHE A 81 0.47 -6.38 -2.62
CA PHE A 81 1.18 -7.14 -3.66
C PHE A 81 1.45 -6.29 -4.90
N THR A 82 0.44 -5.58 -5.38
CA THR A 82 0.58 -4.70 -6.55
C THR A 82 1.38 -3.44 -6.20
N PHE A 83 1.19 -2.87 -5.03
CA PHE A 83 1.88 -1.64 -4.64
C PHE A 83 3.37 -1.80 -4.43
N ILE A 84 3.82 -2.93 -3.89
CA ILE A 84 5.25 -3.19 -3.77
C ILE A 84 5.90 -3.32 -5.16
N ALA A 85 5.19 -3.94 -6.13
CA ALA A 85 5.65 -4.02 -7.51
C ALA A 85 5.74 -2.63 -8.17
N ILE A 86 4.73 -1.77 -8.00
CA ILE A 86 4.78 -0.37 -8.46
C ILE A 86 6.03 0.33 -7.89
N SER A 87 6.25 0.21 -6.58
CA SER A 87 7.36 0.88 -5.90
C SER A 87 8.73 0.38 -6.36
N GLN A 88 8.86 -0.91 -6.60
CA GLN A 88 10.12 -1.52 -7.03
C GLN A 88 10.40 -1.32 -8.52
N SER A 89 9.35 -1.29 -9.35
CA SER A 89 9.50 -1.09 -10.80
C SER A 89 9.67 0.37 -11.21
N LEU A 90 9.32 1.32 -10.34
CA LEU A 90 9.21 2.74 -10.68
C LEU A 90 10.44 3.29 -11.41
N VAL A 91 11.62 3.13 -10.81
CA VAL A 91 12.87 3.70 -11.36
C VAL A 91 13.31 2.98 -12.63
N GLY A 92 13.27 1.64 -12.61
CA GLY A 92 13.63 0.84 -13.77
C GLY A 92 12.71 1.13 -14.96
N PHE A 93 11.41 1.27 -14.72
CA PHE A 93 10.44 1.64 -15.73
C PHE A 93 10.72 3.04 -16.31
N LEU A 94 10.96 4.04 -15.46
CA LEU A 94 11.25 5.40 -15.91
C LEU A 94 12.55 5.46 -16.74
N ARG A 95 13.58 4.72 -16.34
CA ARG A 95 14.88 4.72 -17.07
C ARG A 95 14.84 3.88 -18.34
N GLN A 96 14.33 2.64 -18.25
CA GLN A 96 14.46 1.69 -19.37
C GLN A 96 13.31 1.79 -20.37
N VAL A 97 12.09 2.10 -19.93
CA VAL A 97 10.91 2.21 -20.81
C VAL A 97 10.66 3.64 -21.23
N MET A 98 10.73 4.58 -20.28
CA MET A 98 10.48 5.98 -20.56
C MET A 98 11.75 6.75 -20.96
N LEU A 99 12.92 6.07 -21.00
CA LEU A 99 14.20 6.63 -21.45
C LEU A 99 14.58 7.94 -20.74
N LEU A 100 14.26 8.05 -19.44
CA LEU A 100 14.54 9.22 -18.62
C LEU A 100 15.80 8.94 -17.79
N ASP A 101 16.94 9.49 -18.20
CA ASP A 101 18.24 9.17 -17.60
C ASP A 101 18.66 10.18 -16.53
N SER A 102 18.25 11.45 -16.67
CA SER A 102 18.61 12.50 -15.74
C SER A 102 17.62 12.66 -14.59
N ILE A 103 18.10 13.15 -13.44
CA ILE A 103 17.24 13.46 -12.29
C ILE A 103 16.17 14.50 -12.66
N GLU A 104 16.54 15.47 -13.49
CA GLU A 104 15.63 16.54 -13.93
C GLU A 104 14.45 15.99 -14.73
N GLU A 105 14.65 14.93 -15.51
CA GLU A 105 13.61 14.26 -16.28
C GLU A 105 12.74 13.32 -15.44
N LEU A 106 13.34 12.64 -14.45
CA LEU A 106 12.63 11.73 -13.54
C LEU A 106 11.77 12.45 -12.49
N MET A 107 12.25 13.63 -12.05
CA MET A 107 11.65 14.38 -10.96
C MET A 107 10.16 14.74 -11.20
N PRO A 108 9.72 15.20 -12.38
CA PRO A 108 8.32 15.53 -12.63
C PRO A 108 7.38 14.35 -12.41
N ALA A 109 7.74 13.15 -12.88
CA ALA A 109 6.93 11.95 -12.70
C ALA A 109 6.85 11.51 -11.22
N ALA A 110 7.98 11.54 -10.51
CA ALA A 110 8.04 11.22 -9.09
C ALA A 110 7.24 12.22 -8.24
N LEU A 111 7.38 13.51 -8.51
CA LEU A 111 6.62 14.56 -7.84
C LEU A 111 5.12 14.47 -8.16
N ALA A 112 4.75 14.18 -9.41
CA ALA A 112 3.35 14.00 -9.80
C ALA A 112 2.69 12.87 -9.00
N MET A 113 3.37 11.73 -8.85
CA MET A 113 2.89 10.61 -8.03
C MET A 113 2.75 11.01 -6.57
N LEU A 114 3.75 11.67 -5.98
CA LEU A 114 3.74 12.10 -4.59
C LEU A 114 2.61 13.11 -4.33
N VAL A 115 2.55 14.18 -5.13
CA VAL A 115 1.53 15.23 -5.01
C VAL A 115 0.14 14.67 -5.24
N SER A 116 -0.03 13.82 -6.25
CA SER A 116 -1.29 13.13 -6.51
C SER A 116 -1.72 12.29 -5.30
N THR A 117 -0.80 11.50 -4.72
CA THR A 117 -1.09 10.71 -3.52
C THR A 117 -1.57 11.59 -2.37
N MET A 118 -0.93 12.73 -2.12
CA MET A 118 -1.33 13.67 -1.07
C MET A 118 -2.68 14.33 -1.36
N VAL A 119 -2.89 14.85 -2.57
CA VAL A 119 -4.14 15.52 -2.96
C VAL A 119 -5.32 14.55 -2.92
N PHE A 120 -5.16 13.38 -3.51
CA PHE A 120 -6.22 12.37 -3.54
C PHE A 120 -6.49 11.76 -2.17
N PHE A 121 -5.55 11.75 -1.24
CA PHE A 121 -5.82 11.37 0.14
C PHE A 121 -6.93 12.23 0.75
N TYR A 122 -6.88 13.56 0.57
CA TYR A 122 -7.93 14.48 1.01
C TYR A 122 -9.24 14.31 0.25
N ILE A 123 -9.17 14.08 -1.07
CA ILE A 123 -10.34 13.80 -1.90
C ILE A 123 -11.05 12.55 -1.41
N TRP A 124 -10.30 11.47 -1.11
CA TRP A 124 -10.86 10.22 -0.59
C TRP A 124 -11.47 10.35 0.79
N LEU A 125 -10.96 11.18 1.69
CA LEU A 125 -11.59 11.46 2.97
C LEU A 125 -13.03 11.97 2.79
N SER A 126 -13.25 12.82 1.79
CA SER A 126 -14.60 13.33 1.45
C SER A 126 -15.40 12.30 0.67
N GLY A 127 -14.76 11.57 -0.23
CA GLY A 127 -15.37 10.51 -1.04
C GLY A 127 -15.92 9.37 -0.19
N VAL A 128 -15.14 8.92 0.80
CA VAL A 128 -15.54 7.85 1.73
C VAL A 128 -16.78 8.23 2.55
N LYS A 129 -16.90 9.49 2.98
CA LYS A 129 -18.09 9.98 3.70
C LYS A 129 -19.35 9.96 2.82
N LYS A 130 -19.22 10.17 1.51
CA LYS A 130 -20.37 10.26 0.58
C LYS A 130 -20.74 8.93 -0.06
N LEU A 131 -19.73 8.15 -0.45
CA LEU A 131 -19.91 6.90 -1.24
C LEU A 131 -19.81 5.63 -0.37
N GLY A 132 -19.26 5.75 0.84
CA GLY A 132 -18.85 4.61 1.66
C GLY A 132 -17.42 4.12 1.33
N LYS A 133 -16.86 3.33 2.22
CA LYS A 133 -15.46 2.82 2.13
C LYS A 133 -15.29 1.86 0.95
N ARG A 134 -16.23 0.93 0.81
CA ARG A 134 -16.20 -0.10 -0.23
C ARG A 134 -16.23 0.48 -1.64
N LYS A 135 -17.19 1.39 -1.93
CA LYS A 135 -17.31 2.00 -3.25
C LYS A 135 -16.10 2.86 -3.57
N SER A 136 -15.62 3.64 -2.60
CA SER A 136 -14.42 4.47 -2.79
C SER A 136 -13.19 3.62 -3.10
N LEU A 137 -12.98 2.51 -2.39
CA LEU A 137 -11.87 1.60 -2.66
C LEU A 137 -11.99 0.94 -4.03
N ILE A 138 -13.20 0.52 -4.44
CA ILE A 138 -13.43 -0.04 -5.78
C ILE A 138 -13.08 1.00 -6.85
N VAL A 139 -13.46 2.27 -6.69
CA VAL A 139 -13.08 3.32 -7.64
C VAL A 139 -11.57 3.47 -7.76
N GLY A 140 -10.83 3.45 -6.64
CA GLY A 140 -9.37 3.47 -6.66
C GLY A 140 -8.75 2.25 -7.36
N ILE A 141 -9.30 1.05 -7.12
CA ILE A 141 -8.86 -0.17 -7.81
C ILE A 141 -9.15 -0.10 -9.31
N VAL A 142 -10.32 0.37 -9.71
CA VAL A 142 -10.69 0.56 -11.13
C VAL A 142 -9.76 1.54 -11.81
N LEU A 143 -9.40 2.63 -11.12
CA LEU A 143 -8.43 3.60 -11.63
C LEU A 143 -7.08 2.93 -11.93
N LEU A 144 -6.57 2.11 -11.01
CA LEU A 144 -5.33 1.35 -11.23
C LEU A 144 -5.46 0.32 -12.35
N LEU A 145 -6.60 -0.40 -12.42
CA LEU A 145 -6.88 -1.37 -13.48
C LEU A 145 -6.94 -0.76 -14.87
N LEU A 146 -7.33 0.51 -14.99
CA LEU A 146 -7.37 1.22 -16.27
C LEU A 146 -5.97 1.66 -16.71
N PHE A 147 -5.12 2.10 -15.78
CA PHE A 147 -3.83 2.70 -16.12
C PHE A 147 -2.68 1.70 -16.07
N LEU A 148 -2.66 0.77 -15.11
CA LEU A 148 -1.53 -0.16 -14.94
C LEU A 148 -1.26 -1.01 -16.19
N PRO A 149 -2.27 -1.55 -16.91
CA PRO A 149 -2.02 -2.34 -18.12
C PRO A 149 -1.47 -1.52 -19.30
N LEU A 150 -1.41 -0.19 -19.21
CA LEU A 150 -0.91 0.66 -20.28
C LEU A 150 0.61 0.70 -20.36
N THR A 151 1.34 0.18 -19.36
CA THR A 151 2.81 0.24 -19.32
C THR A 151 3.51 -0.17 -20.62
N PRO A 152 3.06 -1.19 -21.41
CA PRO A 152 3.74 -1.56 -22.64
C PRO A 152 3.60 -0.55 -23.78
N VAL A 153 2.58 0.31 -23.74
CA VAL A 153 2.32 1.29 -24.82
C VAL A 153 2.84 2.68 -24.51
N LEU A 154 3.32 2.91 -23.28
CA LEU A 154 3.75 4.25 -22.83
C LEU A 154 5.03 4.73 -23.53
N GLU A 155 5.94 3.83 -23.92
CA GLU A 155 7.13 4.18 -24.71
C GLU A 155 6.72 4.80 -26.05
N GLY A 156 5.80 4.15 -26.78
CA GLY A 156 5.29 4.64 -28.04
C GLY A 156 4.55 5.97 -27.91
N LEU A 157 3.81 6.19 -26.80
CA LEU A 157 3.20 7.49 -26.51
C LEU A 157 4.27 8.53 -26.17
N GLY A 158 5.30 8.16 -25.42
CA GLY A 158 6.42 9.02 -25.06
C GLY A 158 7.17 9.55 -26.27
N SER A 159 7.37 8.72 -27.28
CA SER A 159 8.01 9.13 -28.55
C SER A 159 7.18 10.15 -29.35
N LEU A 160 5.86 10.18 -29.16
CA LEU A 160 4.94 11.09 -29.87
C LEU A 160 4.79 12.46 -29.19
N ILE A 161 4.65 12.47 -27.85
CA ILE A 161 4.29 13.70 -27.11
C ILE A 161 5.29 14.07 -26.00
N GLY A 162 6.38 13.31 -25.87
CA GLY A 162 7.44 13.50 -24.87
C GLY A 162 7.36 12.53 -23.69
N HIS A 163 8.45 11.84 -23.42
CA HIS A 163 8.53 10.78 -22.40
C HIS A 163 8.25 11.30 -20.99
N THR A 164 8.83 12.46 -20.61
CA THR A 164 8.61 13.06 -19.28
C THR A 164 7.14 13.43 -19.06
N LEU A 165 6.46 13.97 -20.09
CA LEU A 165 5.05 14.33 -20.00
C LEU A 165 4.17 13.09 -19.83
N VAL A 166 4.40 12.05 -20.63
CA VAL A 166 3.65 10.78 -20.57
C VAL A 166 3.85 10.12 -19.21
N ALA A 167 5.09 10.03 -18.71
CA ALA A 167 5.38 9.50 -17.40
C ALA A 167 4.67 10.28 -16.29
N THR A 168 4.75 11.61 -16.34
CA THR A 168 4.08 12.49 -15.37
C THR A 168 2.58 12.25 -15.33
N LEU A 169 1.91 12.24 -16.49
CA LEU A 169 0.47 12.00 -16.59
C LEU A 169 0.07 10.59 -16.15
N PHE A 170 0.90 9.58 -16.43
CA PHE A 170 0.65 8.20 -16.03
C PHE A 170 0.71 8.01 -14.50
N PHE A 171 1.64 8.68 -13.82
CA PHE A 171 1.79 8.51 -12.37
C PHE A 171 0.77 9.27 -11.52
N ILE A 172 0.02 10.23 -12.08
CA ILE A 172 -1.09 10.88 -11.37
C ILE A 172 -2.18 9.88 -10.95
N PRO A 173 -2.80 9.10 -11.85
CA PRO A 173 -3.81 8.12 -11.47
C PRO A 173 -3.24 6.98 -10.62
N ILE A 174 -1.97 6.62 -10.78
CA ILE A 174 -1.31 5.63 -9.92
C ILE A 174 -1.24 6.14 -8.49
N GLY A 175 -0.78 7.38 -8.26
CA GLY A 175 -0.76 8.00 -6.95
C GLY A 175 -2.16 8.11 -6.32
N ALA A 176 -3.17 8.47 -7.13
CA ALA A 176 -4.57 8.53 -6.69
C ALA A 176 -5.09 7.15 -6.21
N GLY A 177 -4.79 6.08 -6.94
CA GLY A 177 -5.16 4.72 -6.54
C GLY A 177 -4.40 4.22 -5.32
N MET A 178 -3.12 4.60 -5.18
CA MET A 178 -2.33 4.26 -3.99
C MET A 178 -2.86 4.95 -2.72
N SER A 179 -3.30 6.19 -2.82
CA SER A 179 -3.74 6.97 -1.66
C SER A 179 -4.97 6.36 -0.96
N ILE A 180 -5.95 5.81 -1.69
CA ILE A 180 -7.11 5.15 -1.08
C ILE A 180 -6.71 3.84 -0.37
N TYR A 181 -5.75 3.10 -0.91
CA TYR A 181 -5.21 1.92 -0.24
C TYR A 181 -4.60 2.29 1.11
N TYR A 182 -3.72 3.30 1.16
CA TYR A 182 -3.12 3.75 2.43
C TYR A 182 -4.18 4.15 3.44
N LEU A 183 -5.22 4.89 3.01
CA LEU A 183 -6.32 5.28 3.88
C LEU A 183 -7.06 4.05 4.44
N MET A 184 -7.44 3.10 3.57
CA MET A 184 -8.24 1.95 3.96
C MET A 184 -7.48 0.91 4.78
N SER A 185 -6.16 0.80 4.59
CA SER A 185 -5.32 -0.15 5.32
C SER A 185 -5.34 0.06 6.84
N TYR A 186 -5.60 1.28 7.30
CA TYR A 186 -5.71 1.60 8.72
C TYR A 186 -7.17 1.70 9.20
N VAL A 187 -8.06 2.25 8.37
CA VAL A 187 -9.45 2.50 8.76
C VAL A 187 -10.23 1.20 8.91
N VAL A 188 -10.12 0.28 7.96
CA VAL A 188 -10.94 -0.95 7.98
C VAL A 188 -10.57 -1.90 9.13
N PRO A 189 -9.31 -2.17 9.47
CA PRO A 189 -8.98 -2.95 10.66
C PRO A 189 -9.48 -2.34 11.97
N ALA A 190 -9.46 -1.01 12.08
CA ALA A 190 -9.99 -0.31 13.25
C ALA A 190 -11.51 -0.51 13.38
N ASP A 191 -12.25 -0.42 12.26
CA ASP A 191 -13.69 -0.70 12.26
C ASP A 191 -14.01 -2.15 12.63
N ILE A 192 -13.25 -3.11 12.10
CA ILE A 192 -13.43 -4.54 12.42
C ILE A 192 -13.20 -4.78 13.91
N ALA A 193 -12.17 -4.15 14.48
CA ALA A 193 -11.88 -4.21 15.90
C ALA A 193 -13.00 -3.61 16.74
N GLN A 194 -13.56 -2.47 16.33
CA GLN A 194 -14.67 -1.83 17.00
C GLN A 194 -15.95 -2.67 16.95
N ILE A 195 -16.24 -3.32 15.82
CA ILE A 195 -17.36 -4.26 15.71
C ILE A 195 -17.18 -5.43 16.67
N ASP A 196 -15.98 -6.01 16.71
CA ASP A 196 -15.68 -7.12 17.62
C ASP A 196 -15.88 -6.71 19.07
N GLU A 197 -15.45 -5.51 19.47
CA GLU A 197 -15.66 -4.95 20.80
C GLU A 197 -17.13 -4.73 21.13
N ILE A 198 -17.94 -4.23 20.18
CA ILE A 198 -19.40 -4.08 20.37
C ILE A 198 -20.07 -5.44 20.58
N VAL A 199 -19.66 -6.46 19.83
CA VAL A 199 -20.27 -7.80 19.89
C VAL A 199 -19.81 -8.61 21.10
N THR A 200 -18.50 -8.58 21.40
CA THR A 200 -17.91 -9.44 22.46
C THR A 200 -17.75 -8.75 23.81
N GLY A 201 -17.72 -7.40 23.82
CA GLY A 201 -17.38 -6.62 25.01
C GLY A 201 -15.90 -6.51 25.30
N GLU A 202 -15.03 -7.10 24.47
CA GLU A 202 -13.60 -7.14 24.66
C GLU A 202 -12.86 -6.35 23.59
N SER A 203 -12.02 -5.40 24.01
CA SER A 203 -11.19 -4.62 23.07
C SER A 203 -9.97 -5.42 22.62
N ARG A 204 -9.94 -5.75 21.33
CA ARG A 204 -8.84 -6.50 20.68
C ARG A 204 -8.17 -5.71 19.55
N ALA A 205 -8.29 -4.39 19.57
CA ALA A 205 -7.76 -3.53 18.50
C ALA A 205 -6.27 -3.75 18.20
N GLY A 206 -5.45 -3.97 19.26
CA GLY A 206 -4.02 -4.25 19.11
C GLY A 206 -3.73 -5.55 18.34
N ILE A 207 -4.57 -6.58 18.51
CA ILE A 207 -4.44 -7.87 17.82
C ILE A 207 -4.73 -7.70 16.32
N TYR A 208 -5.86 -7.08 15.99
CA TYR A 208 -6.23 -6.83 14.59
C TYR A 208 -5.20 -5.97 13.86
N ALA A 209 -4.70 -4.91 14.51
CA ALA A 209 -3.68 -4.03 13.94
C ALA A 209 -2.31 -4.73 13.79
N GLY A 210 -1.91 -5.54 14.77
CA GLY A 210 -0.62 -6.24 14.75
C GLY A 210 -0.60 -7.43 13.80
N PHE A 211 -1.68 -8.23 13.78
CA PHE A 211 -1.74 -9.46 12.98
C PHE A 211 -1.72 -9.19 11.48
N ILE A 212 -2.33 -8.09 11.00
CA ILE A 212 -2.42 -7.79 9.56
C ILE A 212 -1.04 -7.63 8.91
N GLY A 213 -0.03 -7.21 9.67
CA GLY A 213 1.34 -7.03 9.17
C GLY A 213 1.99 -8.31 8.65
N VAL A 214 1.71 -9.46 9.28
CA VAL A 214 2.30 -10.74 8.90
C VAL A 214 1.85 -11.19 7.49
N PRO A 215 0.54 -11.31 7.19
CA PRO A 215 0.08 -11.63 5.84
C PRO A 215 0.53 -10.61 4.80
N LEU A 216 0.50 -9.31 5.12
CA LEU A 216 0.97 -8.28 4.20
C LEU A 216 2.42 -8.50 3.77
N ASN A 217 3.32 -8.79 4.71
CA ASN A 217 4.72 -9.06 4.40
C ASN A 217 4.89 -10.31 3.52
N ILE A 218 4.06 -11.35 3.73
CA ILE A 218 4.06 -12.55 2.88
C ILE A 218 3.64 -12.18 1.44
N PHE A 219 2.54 -11.44 1.26
CA PHE A 219 2.11 -10.98 -0.05
C PHE A 219 3.17 -10.13 -0.75
N GLN A 220 3.82 -9.23 -0.02
CA GLN A 220 4.89 -8.37 -0.54
C GLN A 220 6.13 -9.17 -0.94
N ALA A 221 6.53 -10.16 -0.15
CA ALA A 221 7.67 -11.04 -0.47
C ALA A 221 7.40 -11.86 -1.74
N ILE A 222 6.19 -12.43 -1.88
CA ILE A 222 5.79 -13.18 -3.09
C ILE A 222 5.75 -12.24 -4.30
N SER A 223 5.26 -11.01 -4.13
CA SER A 223 5.25 -10.00 -5.19
C SER A 223 6.65 -9.64 -5.67
N SER A 224 7.58 -9.40 -4.73
CA SER A 224 8.98 -9.10 -5.06
C SER A 224 9.64 -10.26 -5.80
N ALA A 225 9.37 -11.51 -5.38
CA ALA A 225 9.85 -12.70 -6.07
C ALA A 225 9.28 -12.82 -7.50
N LEU A 226 7.97 -12.56 -7.68
CA LEU A 226 7.35 -12.56 -9.01
C LEU A 226 7.95 -11.48 -9.92
N LEU A 227 8.20 -10.28 -9.37
CA LEU A 227 8.84 -9.21 -10.13
C LEU A 227 10.28 -9.60 -10.54
N GLY A 228 11.05 -10.19 -9.62
CA GLY A 228 12.38 -10.71 -9.92
C GLY A 228 12.37 -11.76 -11.04
N LEU A 229 11.44 -12.73 -10.97
CA LEU A 229 11.24 -13.72 -12.03
C LEU A 229 10.88 -13.07 -13.37
N LEU A 230 10.03 -12.05 -13.36
CA LEU A 230 9.65 -11.32 -14.58
C LEU A 230 10.86 -10.65 -15.23
N MET A 231 11.74 -10.02 -14.41
CA MET A 231 12.98 -9.42 -14.89
C MET A 231 13.95 -10.48 -15.42
N GLU A 232 14.13 -11.59 -14.71
CA GLU A 232 14.99 -12.71 -15.14
C GLU A 232 14.51 -13.30 -16.47
N VAL A 233 13.22 -13.59 -16.62
CA VAL A 233 12.64 -14.07 -17.88
C VAL A 233 12.86 -13.05 -19.01
N SER A 234 12.71 -11.76 -18.73
CA SER A 234 13.00 -10.70 -19.68
C SER A 234 14.45 -10.75 -20.18
N VAL A 235 15.41 -10.88 -19.27
CA VAL A 235 16.84 -11.01 -19.62
C VAL A 235 17.10 -12.25 -20.45
N VAL A 236 16.53 -13.39 -20.10
CA VAL A 236 16.70 -14.65 -20.85
C VAL A 236 16.13 -14.54 -22.27
N VAL A 237 14.98 -13.88 -22.43
CA VAL A 237 14.26 -13.79 -23.72
C VAL A 237 14.82 -12.69 -24.63
N SER A 238 15.17 -11.54 -24.09
CA SER A 238 15.53 -10.33 -24.87
C SER A 238 16.96 -9.82 -24.63
N GLY A 239 17.70 -10.42 -23.71
CA GLY A 239 19.02 -9.94 -23.31
C GLY A 239 19.01 -8.71 -22.42
N SER A 240 17.83 -8.21 -22.03
CA SER A 240 17.68 -7.02 -21.17
C SER A 240 16.43 -7.12 -20.27
N GLU A 241 16.36 -6.29 -19.23
CA GLU A 241 15.19 -6.22 -18.35
C GLU A 241 14.02 -5.41 -18.95
N LEU A 242 14.18 -4.82 -20.14
CA LEU A 242 13.23 -3.91 -20.77
C LEU A 242 11.82 -4.51 -20.87
N LEU A 243 11.71 -5.75 -21.38
CA LEU A 243 10.40 -6.42 -21.48
C LEU A 243 9.75 -6.61 -20.11
N GLY A 244 10.54 -6.91 -19.07
CA GLY A 244 10.03 -7.01 -17.70
C GLY A 244 9.42 -5.70 -17.23
N PHE A 245 10.13 -4.59 -17.46
CA PHE A 245 9.62 -3.26 -17.13
C PHE A 245 8.49 -2.77 -18.04
N MET A 246 8.31 -3.29 -19.23
CA MET A 246 7.14 -3.03 -20.06
C MET A 246 5.91 -3.81 -19.56
N TRP A 247 6.07 -5.08 -19.20
CA TRP A 247 4.97 -5.99 -18.94
C TRP A 247 4.58 -6.15 -17.47
N TRP A 248 5.30 -5.53 -16.51
CA TRP A 248 4.93 -5.65 -15.11
C TRP A 248 3.49 -5.17 -14.82
N GLY A 249 3.04 -4.08 -15.45
CA GLY A 249 1.69 -3.55 -15.24
C GLY A 249 0.59 -4.56 -15.61
N PRO A 250 0.56 -5.10 -16.85
CA PRO A 250 -0.37 -6.17 -17.23
C PRO A 250 -0.29 -7.42 -16.37
N VAL A 251 0.91 -7.83 -15.93
CA VAL A 251 1.12 -9.01 -15.07
C VAL A 251 0.50 -8.81 -13.67
N TYR A 252 0.55 -7.58 -13.14
CA TYR A 252 0.02 -7.27 -11.81
C TYR A 252 -1.47 -6.86 -11.80
N ALA A 253 -2.04 -6.44 -12.93
CA ALA A 253 -3.45 -6.06 -13.03
C ALA A 253 -4.44 -7.18 -12.60
N PRO A 254 -4.24 -8.47 -12.90
CA PRO A 254 -5.12 -9.54 -12.43
C PRO A 254 -5.25 -9.63 -10.91
N PHE A 255 -4.21 -9.27 -10.15
CA PHE A 255 -4.25 -9.26 -8.68
C PHE A 255 -5.15 -8.15 -8.14
N LEU A 256 -5.17 -6.98 -8.81
CA LEU A 256 -6.14 -5.92 -8.51
C LEU A 256 -7.56 -6.34 -8.81
N LEU A 257 -7.78 -7.06 -9.92
CA LEU A 257 -9.09 -7.61 -10.25
C LEU A 257 -9.53 -8.63 -9.19
N ALA A 258 -8.64 -9.52 -8.76
CA ALA A 258 -8.91 -10.46 -7.69
C ALA A 258 -9.25 -9.73 -6.37
N ALA A 259 -8.51 -8.67 -6.02
CA ALA A 259 -8.82 -7.83 -4.86
C ALA A 259 -10.23 -7.23 -4.95
N ALA A 260 -10.62 -6.68 -6.11
CA ALA A 260 -11.96 -6.12 -6.34
C ALA A 260 -13.06 -7.18 -6.20
N LEU A 261 -12.84 -8.39 -6.72
CA LEU A 261 -13.79 -9.50 -6.62
C LEU A 261 -13.99 -9.98 -5.17
N VAL A 262 -12.91 -10.10 -4.39
CA VAL A 262 -13.01 -10.44 -2.97
C VAL A 262 -13.69 -9.32 -2.21
N LEU A 263 -13.32 -8.05 -2.48
CA LEU A 263 -13.92 -6.88 -1.85
C LEU A 263 -15.43 -6.78 -2.11
N ARG A 264 -15.88 -7.17 -3.29
CA ARG A 264 -17.32 -7.20 -3.62
C ARG A 264 -18.14 -8.00 -2.62
N ASN A 265 -17.56 -9.06 -2.06
CA ASN A 265 -18.22 -9.97 -1.12
C ASN A 265 -17.83 -9.69 0.35
N THR A 266 -17.11 -8.59 0.61
CA THR A 266 -16.66 -8.19 1.95
C THR A 266 -17.42 -6.94 2.38
N ASN A 267 -18.11 -7.01 3.52
CA ASN A 267 -18.76 -5.83 4.08
C ASN A 267 -17.75 -5.06 4.94
N ILE A 268 -17.34 -3.89 4.45
CA ILE A 268 -16.42 -2.97 5.15
C ILE A 268 -17.09 -1.62 5.47
N ASP A 269 -18.40 -1.51 5.25
CA ASP A 269 -19.21 -0.36 5.62
C ASP A 269 -20.23 -0.79 6.70
N PRO A 270 -19.80 -0.99 7.96
CA PRO A 270 -20.69 -1.36 9.05
C PRO A 270 -21.60 -0.20 9.45
N ASP A 271 -22.83 -0.53 9.80
CA ASP A 271 -23.75 0.39 10.45
C ASP A 271 -23.59 0.25 11.98
N PHE A 272 -22.78 1.14 12.55
CA PHE A 272 -22.50 1.14 14.00
C PHE A 272 -23.71 1.45 14.86
N GLU A 273 -24.69 2.23 14.36
CA GLU A 273 -25.91 2.56 15.11
C GLU A 273 -26.79 1.32 15.27
N VAL A 274 -26.97 0.57 14.17
CA VAL A 274 -27.74 -0.68 14.19
C VAL A 274 -27.06 -1.74 15.06
N LEU A 275 -25.72 -1.85 14.97
CA LEU A 275 -24.95 -2.77 15.81
C LEU A 275 -25.03 -2.39 17.30
N GLY A 276 -24.90 -1.11 17.63
CA GLY A 276 -25.03 -0.61 19.00
C GLY A 276 -26.40 -0.86 19.62
N GLN A 277 -27.49 -0.66 18.85
CA GLN A 277 -28.84 -0.97 19.30
C GLN A 277 -29.07 -2.46 19.52
N LYS A 278 -28.50 -3.30 18.63
CA LYS A 278 -28.70 -4.77 18.69
C LYS A 278 -27.93 -5.44 19.83
N TYR A 279 -26.72 -4.98 20.12
CA TYR A 279 -25.81 -5.64 21.08
C TYR A 279 -25.47 -4.79 22.30
N GLY A 280 -25.78 -3.48 22.30
CA GLY A 280 -25.54 -2.57 23.41
C GLY A 280 -26.69 -2.48 24.42
N GLY A 281 -27.91 -2.91 24.06
CA GLY A 281 -29.12 -2.83 24.91
C GLY A 281 -29.11 -3.80 26.10
N ASP A 282 -28.34 -4.89 26.03
CA ASP A 282 -28.32 -5.93 27.09
C ASP A 282 -27.29 -5.68 28.21
N ARG A 283 -26.60 -4.52 28.23
CA ARG A 283 -25.51 -4.27 29.20
C ARG A 283 -25.84 -3.36 30.37
N HIS A 284 -27.11 -2.99 30.54
CA HIS A 284 -27.55 -2.09 31.63
C HIS A 284 -28.46 -2.75 32.68
N ASP A 285 -28.52 -4.11 32.73
CA ASP A 285 -29.22 -4.82 33.81
C ASP A 285 -28.25 -5.54 34.73
#